data_c096be24a4eb1a6a80424da8c3b73f3f
#
_entry.id   c096be24a4eb1a6a80424da8c3b73f3f
#
_cell.length_a   1.000
_cell.length_b   1.000
_cell.length_c   1.000
_cell.angle_alpha   90.00
_cell.angle_beta   90.00
_cell.angle_gamma   90.00
#
_symmetry.space_group_name_H-M   'P 1'
#
loop_
_entity.id
_entity.type
_entity.pdbx_description
1 polymer ?
#
loop_
_entity_poly.entity_id
_entity_poly.type
_entity_poly.pdbx_seq_one_letter_code
_entity_poly.pdbx_strand_id
1 'polypeptide(L)'
;MSDSKPVSARDTRQRIVTAGIELFRRRGYTGTGMKQIAEAARAPFGSIYHFFPGGKAQLGEEVIRTSGAVYLGLVAANLDPHEDRVAATGDFFTAAAATLSELDFADPCPIATVALEVASTDEQLRIATSEVFDSWIDGLAAYYAAGGIPQPAARETASSVIALLEGAFMLGRAARSTAPVLAAGRAATAIVRAVLPGE
;
A
#
# COMPACT_ATOMS: atom_id res chain seq x y z
N MET A 1 -3.99 40.65 13.66
CA MET A 1 -2.91 39.88 14.31
C MET A 1 -3.36 38.42 14.28
N SER A 2 -2.75 37.63 13.39
CA SER A 2 -3.12 36.22 13.20
C SER A 2 -2.40 35.40 14.26
N ASP A 3 -3.15 34.86 15.22
CA ASP A 3 -2.66 33.89 16.23
C ASP A 3 -2.34 32.57 15.54
N SER A 4 -1.13 32.46 15.02
CA SER A 4 -0.63 31.14 14.59
C SER A 4 -0.27 30.33 15.83
N LYS A 5 -1.15 29.41 16.23
CA LYS A 5 -0.86 28.39 17.24
C LYS A 5 0.52 27.77 16.96
N PRO A 6 1.41 27.62 17.96
CA PRO A 6 2.69 26.98 17.74
C PRO A 6 2.46 25.55 17.22
N VAL A 7 3.07 25.23 16.08
CA VAL A 7 3.01 23.91 15.48
C VAL A 7 3.61 22.91 16.47
N SER A 8 2.83 21.93 16.91
CA SER A 8 3.30 20.95 17.90
C SER A 8 4.40 20.04 17.29
N ALA A 9 5.28 19.51 18.14
CA ALA A 9 6.30 18.55 17.72
C ALA A 9 5.65 17.33 17.03
N ARG A 10 4.49 16.89 17.52
CA ARG A 10 3.70 15.80 16.93
C ARG A 10 3.26 16.15 15.51
N ASP A 11 2.79 17.39 15.27
CA ASP A 11 2.37 17.82 13.95
C ASP A 11 3.56 17.86 12.97
N THR A 12 4.75 18.29 13.44
CA THR A 12 5.95 18.31 12.60
C THR A 12 6.39 16.91 12.22
N ARG A 13 6.41 15.95 13.16
CA ARG A 13 6.73 14.54 12.88
C ARG A 13 5.76 13.96 11.86
N GLN A 14 4.46 14.18 12.04
CA GLN A 14 3.43 13.68 11.13
C GLN A 14 3.60 14.26 9.72
N ARG A 15 3.89 15.56 9.58
CA ARG A 15 4.14 16.17 8.26
C ARG A 15 5.36 15.57 7.57
N ILE A 16 6.41 15.23 8.32
CA ILE A 16 7.61 14.57 7.75
C ILE A 16 7.23 13.18 7.22
N VAL A 17 6.47 12.39 7.98
CA VAL A 17 6.01 11.06 7.53
C VAL A 17 5.11 11.20 6.30
N THR A 18 4.14 12.11 6.31
CA THR A 18 3.24 12.35 5.17
C THR A 18 4.00 12.76 3.91
N ALA A 19 5.00 13.65 4.05
CA ALA A 19 5.86 14.04 2.93
C ALA A 19 6.71 12.87 2.44
N GLY A 20 7.17 12.01 3.34
CA GLY A 20 7.88 10.76 3.01
C GLY A 20 6.99 9.81 2.20
N ILE A 21 5.75 9.59 2.62
CA ILE A 21 4.76 8.76 1.91
C ILE A 21 4.60 9.26 0.48
N GLU A 22 4.32 10.55 0.29
CA GLU A 22 4.09 11.13 -1.04
C GLU A 22 5.32 11.03 -1.95
N LEU A 23 6.52 11.30 -1.42
CA LEU A 23 7.74 11.27 -2.20
C LEU A 23 8.19 9.85 -2.54
N PHE A 24 8.09 8.89 -1.61
CA PHE A 24 8.43 7.50 -1.89
C PHE A 24 7.48 6.89 -2.92
N ARG A 25 6.21 7.22 -2.84
CA ARG A 25 5.19 6.84 -3.80
C ARG A 25 5.53 7.27 -5.22
N ARG A 26 5.94 8.54 -5.40
CA ARG A 26 6.22 9.12 -6.73
C ARG A 26 7.61 8.81 -7.26
N ARG A 27 8.62 8.73 -6.39
CA ARG A 27 10.04 8.70 -6.77
C ARG A 27 10.80 7.49 -6.29
N GLY A 28 10.13 6.61 -5.56
CA GLY A 28 10.77 5.52 -4.86
C GLY A 28 11.56 5.97 -3.62
N TYR A 29 12.03 4.99 -2.88
CA TYR A 29 12.87 5.22 -1.72
C TYR A 29 14.24 5.79 -2.15
N THR A 30 14.91 5.13 -3.09
CA THR A 30 16.26 5.51 -3.54
C THR A 30 16.29 6.90 -4.16
N GLY A 31 15.27 7.25 -4.96
CA GLY A 31 15.13 8.54 -5.64
C GLY A 31 14.75 9.72 -4.74
N THR A 32 14.51 9.50 -3.45
CA THR A 32 14.06 10.52 -2.50
C THR A 32 15.14 10.85 -1.48
N GLY A 33 15.54 12.12 -1.40
CA GLY A 33 16.52 12.62 -0.43
C GLY A 33 15.87 13.22 0.83
N MET A 34 16.55 13.15 1.97
CA MET A 34 16.08 13.71 3.25
C MET A 34 15.81 15.22 3.18
N LYS A 35 16.60 15.96 2.37
CA LYS A 35 16.38 17.40 2.17
C LYS A 35 15.07 17.68 1.45
N GLN A 36 14.73 16.89 0.44
CA GLN A 36 13.45 17.00 -0.27
C GLN A 36 12.26 16.71 0.64
N ILE A 37 12.41 15.73 1.56
CA ILE A 37 11.37 15.43 2.56
C ILE A 37 11.18 16.62 3.51
N ALA A 38 12.29 17.23 4.00
CA ALA A 38 12.22 18.41 4.85
C ALA A 38 11.49 19.58 4.19
N GLU A 39 11.83 19.85 2.93
CA GLU A 39 11.22 20.91 2.13
C GLU A 39 9.71 20.65 1.92
N ALA A 40 9.33 19.44 1.51
CA ALA A 40 7.94 19.04 1.31
C ALA A 40 7.12 19.08 2.62
N ALA A 41 7.72 18.68 3.74
CA ALA A 41 7.13 18.74 5.06
C ALA A 41 7.03 20.16 5.63
N ARG A 42 7.67 21.14 4.99
CA ARG A 42 7.86 22.50 5.55
C ARG A 42 8.44 22.44 6.97
N ALA A 43 9.44 21.59 7.15
CA ALA A 43 10.12 21.38 8.42
C ALA A 43 11.60 21.80 8.31
N PRO A 44 12.18 22.36 9.38
CA PRO A 44 13.63 22.57 9.41
C PRO A 44 14.38 21.24 9.20
N PHE A 45 15.44 21.25 8.40
CA PHE A 45 16.17 20.02 8.06
C PHE A 45 16.67 19.27 9.31
N GLY A 46 17.13 19.98 10.34
CA GLY A 46 17.55 19.39 11.61
C GLY A 46 16.42 18.66 12.35
N SER A 47 15.16 19.03 12.12
CA SER A 47 14.02 18.38 12.77
C SER A 47 13.87 16.93 12.33
N ILE A 48 14.27 16.59 11.10
CA ILE A 48 14.18 15.19 10.64
C ILE A 48 15.07 14.30 11.50
N TYR A 49 16.33 14.68 11.72
CA TYR A 49 17.26 13.89 12.52
C TYR A 49 16.93 13.91 14.03
N HIS A 50 16.18 14.92 14.47
CA HIS A 50 15.62 14.94 15.83
C HIS A 50 14.54 13.86 16.00
N PHE A 51 13.62 13.71 15.03
CA PHE A 51 12.55 12.72 15.09
C PHE A 51 12.95 11.33 14.59
N PHE A 52 13.93 11.28 13.70
CA PHE A 52 14.42 10.06 13.05
C PHE A 52 15.97 10.01 13.14
N PRO A 53 16.52 9.76 14.34
CA PRO A 53 17.99 9.72 14.54
C PRO A 53 18.67 8.63 13.71
N GLY A 54 17.95 7.53 13.37
CA GLY A 54 18.40 6.51 12.41
C GLY A 54 18.33 6.95 10.94
N GLY A 55 18.03 8.22 10.69
CA GLY A 55 18.05 8.80 9.35
C GLY A 55 16.97 8.26 8.43
N LYS A 56 17.34 8.10 7.15
CA LYS A 56 16.41 7.74 6.08
C LYS A 56 15.81 6.33 6.25
N ALA A 57 16.59 5.38 6.77
CA ALA A 57 16.10 4.01 6.98
C ALA A 57 14.98 3.99 8.04
N GLN A 58 15.18 4.67 9.17
CA GLN A 58 14.15 4.76 10.22
C GLN A 58 12.89 5.49 9.73
N LEU A 59 13.05 6.59 9.00
CA LEU A 59 11.91 7.27 8.39
C LEU A 59 11.23 6.39 7.34
N GLY A 60 12.02 5.66 6.55
CA GLY A 60 11.52 4.72 5.54
C GLY A 60 10.65 3.63 6.16
N GLU A 61 11.10 3.02 7.24
CA GLU A 61 10.33 2.03 7.98
C GLU A 61 8.99 2.60 8.49
N GLU A 62 9.02 3.79 9.09
CA GLU A 62 7.80 4.44 9.56
C GLU A 62 6.82 4.74 8.42
N VAL A 63 7.33 5.22 7.28
CA VAL A 63 6.54 5.49 6.07
C VAL A 63 5.89 4.21 5.56
N ILE A 64 6.65 3.11 5.47
CA ILE A 64 6.16 1.80 5.02
C ILE A 64 5.02 1.33 5.93
N ARG A 65 5.25 1.30 7.24
CA ARG A 65 4.26 0.83 8.22
C ARG A 65 3.01 1.70 8.24
N THR A 66 3.17 3.02 8.21
CA THR A 66 2.04 3.97 8.20
C THR A 66 1.23 3.83 6.91
N SER A 67 1.88 3.75 5.76
CA SER A 67 1.19 3.54 4.47
C SER A 67 0.48 2.20 4.46
N GLY A 68 1.16 1.13 4.91
CA GLY A 68 0.60 -0.21 4.96
C GLY A 68 -0.71 -0.29 5.74
N ALA A 69 -0.76 0.34 6.91
CA ALA A 69 -1.96 0.39 7.73
C ALA A 69 -3.11 1.17 7.05
N VAL A 70 -2.81 2.28 6.38
CA VAL A 70 -3.81 3.05 5.63
C VAL A 70 -4.39 2.24 4.47
N TYR A 71 -3.53 1.57 3.69
CA TYR A 71 -3.99 0.75 2.57
C TYR A 71 -4.80 -0.46 3.03
N LEU A 72 -4.41 -1.12 4.14
CA LEU A 72 -5.21 -2.21 4.73
C LEU A 72 -6.62 -1.73 5.09
N GLY A 73 -6.73 -0.55 5.72
CA GLY A 73 -8.03 0.07 6.04
C GLY A 73 -8.87 0.38 4.80
N LEU A 74 -8.25 0.84 3.71
CA LEU A 74 -8.95 1.09 2.43
C LEU A 74 -9.46 -0.21 1.80
N VAL A 75 -8.66 -1.29 1.83
CA VAL A 75 -9.07 -2.61 1.34
C VAL A 75 -10.26 -3.13 2.16
N ALA A 76 -10.18 -3.10 3.49
CA ALA A 76 -11.27 -3.51 4.35
C ALA A 76 -12.56 -2.72 4.06
N ALA A 77 -12.47 -1.38 3.98
CA ALA A 77 -13.62 -0.53 3.70
C ALA A 77 -14.30 -0.81 2.34
N ASN A 78 -13.55 -1.31 1.36
CA ASN A 78 -14.10 -1.70 0.05
C ASN A 78 -14.72 -3.10 0.06
N LEU A 79 -14.22 -4.02 0.90
CA LEU A 79 -14.64 -5.42 0.92
C LEU A 79 -15.74 -5.70 1.96
N ASP A 80 -15.66 -5.11 3.15
CA ASP A 80 -16.57 -5.39 4.28
C ASP A 80 -18.07 -5.22 3.99
N PRO A 81 -18.52 -4.26 3.14
CA PRO A 81 -19.94 -4.11 2.83
C PRO A 81 -20.56 -5.26 2.05
N HIS A 82 -19.76 -6.15 1.47
CA HIS A 82 -20.22 -7.18 0.55
C HIS A 82 -20.26 -8.57 1.21
N GLU A 83 -21.43 -9.22 1.14
CA GLU A 83 -21.57 -10.64 1.51
C GLU A 83 -21.02 -11.58 0.42
N ASP A 84 -21.21 -11.23 -0.85
CA ASP A 84 -20.67 -11.97 -2.01
C ASP A 84 -19.18 -11.67 -2.20
N ARG A 85 -18.32 -12.64 -1.80
CA ARG A 85 -16.86 -12.54 -1.90
C ARG A 85 -16.33 -12.44 -3.33
N VAL A 86 -17.05 -13.03 -4.28
CA VAL A 86 -16.68 -12.98 -5.71
C VAL A 86 -16.96 -11.58 -6.28
N ALA A 87 -18.15 -11.05 -6.03
CA ALA A 87 -18.53 -9.71 -6.45
C ALA A 87 -17.62 -8.65 -5.81
N ALA A 88 -17.41 -8.72 -4.49
CA ALA A 88 -16.52 -7.83 -3.76
C ALA A 88 -15.10 -7.80 -4.32
N THR A 89 -14.55 -8.97 -4.65
CA THR A 89 -13.20 -9.05 -5.27
C THR A 89 -13.19 -8.34 -6.62
N GLY A 90 -14.22 -8.51 -7.45
CA GLY A 90 -14.34 -7.84 -8.75
C GLY A 90 -14.45 -6.31 -8.62
N ASP A 91 -15.28 -5.85 -7.69
CA ASP A 91 -15.50 -4.43 -7.42
C ASP A 91 -14.23 -3.77 -6.87
N PHE A 92 -13.48 -4.46 -6.02
CA PHE A 92 -12.19 -4.00 -5.51
C PHE A 92 -11.19 -3.74 -6.66
N PHE A 93 -11.04 -4.65 -7.61
CA PHE A 93 -10.17 -4.43 -8.78
C PHE A 93 -10.70 -3.33 -9.71
N THR A 94 -12.01 -3.18 -9.81
CA THR A 94 -12.62 -2.09 -10.59
C THR A 94 -12.31 -0.73 -9.95
N ALA A 95 -12.44 -0.62 -8.64
CA ALA A 95 -12.06 0.57 -7.88
C ALA A 95 -10.56 0.86 -7.98
N ALA A 96 -9.72 -0.17 -7.89
CA ALA A 96 -8.27 -0.04 -8.06
C ALA A 96 -7.89 0.46 -9.45
N ALA A 97 -8.57 -0.01 -10.50
CA ALA A 97 -8.38 0.47 -11.87
C ALA A 97 -8.77 1.94 -12.04
N ALA A 98 -9.88 2.36 -11.44
CA ALA A 98 -10.34 3.75 -11.46
C ALA A 98 -9.31 4.66 -10.75
N THR A 99 -8.88 4.28 -9.55
CA THR A 99 -7.86 5.01 -8.78
C THR A 99 -6.55 5.16 -9.57
N LEU A 100 -6.07 4.09 -10.22
CA LEU A 100 -4.88 4.14 -11.04
C LEU A 100 -4.99 5.16 -12.18
N SER A 101 -6.16 5.23 -12.82
CA SER A 101 -6.45 6.21 -13.89
C SER A 101 -6.53 7.64 -13.35
N GLU A 102 -7.21 7.86 -12.23
CA GLU A 102 -7.33 9.17 -11.57
C GLU A 102 -5.97 9.75 -11.15
N LEU A 103 -5.04 8.89 -10.78
CA LEU A 103 -3.67 9.24 -10.43
C LEU A 103 -2.74 9.36 -11.66
N ASP A 104 -3.29 9.39 -12.88
CA ASP A 104 -2.52 9.47 -14.14
C ASP A 104 -1.43 8.39 -14.23
N PHE A 105 -1.73 7.20 -13.74
CA PHE A 105 -0.81 6.04 -13.70
C PHE A 105 0.49 6.31 -12.94
N ALA A 106 0.54 7.36 -12.13
CA ALA A 106 1.76 7.77 -11.44
C ALA A 106 2.04 6.96 -10.17
N ASP A 107 1.04 6.24 -9.68
CA ASP A 107 1.07 5.68 -8.34
C ASP A 107 0.45 4.29 -8.27
N PRO A 108 1.29 3.27 -8.34
CA PRO A 108 0.90 1.94 -7.86
C PRO A 108 1.01 1.90 -6.32
N CYS A 109 1.21 0.75 -5.77
CA CYS A 109 1.45 0.56 -4.35
C CYS A 109 2.82 1.11 -3.92
N PRO A 110 2.90 2.05 -2.93
CA PRO A 110 4.17 2.55 -2.43
C PRO A 110 5.01 1.44 -1.76
N ILE A 111 4.35 0.43 -1.18
CA ILE A 111 5.02 -0.68 -0.51
C ILE A 111 5.73 -1.56 -1.54
N ALA A 112 5.07 -1.94 -2.63
CA ALA A 112 5.67 -2.73 -3.70
C ALA A 112 6.83 -1.98 -4.37
N THR A 113 6.68 -0.68 -4.61
CA THR A 113 7.74 0.16 -5.19
C THR A 113 8.99 0.14 -4.30
N VAL A 114 8.84 0.38 -2.99
CA VAL A 114 9.98 0.35 -2.06
C VAL A 114 10.53 -1.07 -1.92
N ALA A 115 9.70 -2.10 -1.82
CA ALA A 115 10.14 -3.49 -1.68
C ALA A 115 11.08 -3.92 -2.82
N LEU A 116 10.74 -3.56 -4.08
CA LEU A 116 11.58 -3.85 -5.24
C LEU A 116 12.96 -3.17 -5.18
N GLU A 117 13.04 -1.98 -4.56
CA GLU A 117 14.30 -1.24 -4.45
C GLU A 117 15.20 -1.76 -3.32
N VAL A 118 14.61 -2.20 -2.21
CA VAL A 118 15.35 -2.43 -0.96
C VAL A 118 15.54 -3.90 -0.60
N ALA A 119 14.81 -4.84 -1.22
CA ALA A 119 14.80 -6.25 -0.81
C ALA A 119 16.19 -6.91 -0.76
N SER A 120 17.15 -6.42 -1.56
CA SER A 120 18.52 -6.96 -1.61
C SER A 120 19.56 -6.05 -0.97
N THR A 121 19.18 -4.87 -0.47
CA THR A 121 20.14 -3.82 -0.07
C THR A 121 19.92 -3.27 1.32
N ASP A 122 18.73 -3.41 1.91
CA ASP A 122 18.37 -2.88 3.22
C ASP A 122 17.47 -3.88 3.97
N GLU A 123 18.05 -4.61 4.91
CA GLU A 123 17.34 -5.67 5.65
C GLU A 123 16.22 -5.11 6.54
N GLN A 124 16.40 -3.93 7.14
CA GLN A 124 15.37 -3.30 7.97
C GLN A 124 14.12 -2.98 7.15
N LEU A 125 14.29 -2.39 5.97
CA LEU A 125 13.18 -2.04 5.09
C LEU A 125 12.58 -3.28 4.40
N ARG A 126 13.41 -4.29 4.07
CA ARG A 126 12.92 -5.58 3.58
C ARG A 126 11.96 -6.23 4.57
N ILE A 127 12.34 -6.28 5.84
CA ILE A 127 11.48 -6.81 6.92
C ILE A 127 10.20 -5.99 7.02
N ALA A 128 10.29 -4.66 7.06
CA ALA A 128 9.13 -3.80 7.17
C ALA A 128 8.13 -3.98 6.00
N THR A 129 8.62 -4.11 4.77
CA THR A 129 7.76 -4.37 3.60
C THR A 129 7.13 -5.77 3.65
N SER A 130 7.88 -6.79 4.06
CA SER A 130 7.37 -8.17 4.22
C SER A 130 6.24 -8.22 5.25
N GLU A 131 6.42 -7.60 6.42
CA GLU A 131 5.41 -7.56 7.48
C GLU A 131 4.13 -6.83 7.04
N VAL A 132 4.25 -5.78 6.23
CA VAL A 132 3.09 -5.09 5.66
C VAL A 132 2.35 -6.00 4.68
N PHE A 133 3.04 -6.67 3.75
CA PHE A 133 2.39 -7.61 2.84
C PHE A 133 1.75 -8.78 3.59
N ASP A 134 2.41 -9.32 4.61
CA ASP A 134 1.83 -10.36 5.46
C ASP A 134 0.55 -9.88 6.15
N SER A 135 0.53 -8.64 6.66
CA SER A 135 -0.67 -8.06 7.28
C SER A 135 -1.84 -7.91 6.30
N TRP A 136 -1.57 -7.58 5.04
CA TRP A 136 -2.59 -7.49 4.00
C TRP A 136 -3.12 -8.86 3.61
N ILE A 137 -2.21 -9.84 3.45
CA ILE A 137 -2.58 -11.23 3.16
C ILE A 137 -3.42 -11.80 4.30
N ASP A 138 -3.03 -11.57 5.56
CA ASP A 138 -3.77 -12.05 6.73
C ASP A 138 -5.16 -11.41 6.82
N GLY A 139 -5.27 -10.09 6.60
CA GLY A 139 -6.55 -9.39 6.60
C GLY A 139 -7.49 -9.91 5.50
N LEU A 140 -6.98 -10.08 4.29
CA LEU A 140 -7.75 -10.60 3.16
C LEU A 140 -8.10 -12.08 3.34
N ALA A 141 -7.20 -12.88 3.91
CA ALA A 141 -7.47 -14.28 4.24
C ALA A 141 -8.59 -14.41 5.29
N ALA A 142 -8.57 -13.56 6.32
CA ALA A 142 -9.65 -13.52 7.31
C ALA A 142 -11.00 -13.15 6.66
N TYR A 143 -11.01 -12.19 5.75
CA TYR A 143 -12.21 -11.83 4.99
C TYR A 143 -12.75 -13.00 4.16
N TYR A 144 -11.89 -13.73 3.44
CA TYR A 144 -12.30 -14.89 2.66
C TYR A 144 -12.75 -16.07 3.55
N ALA A 145 -12.05 -16.29 4.66
CA ALA A 145 -12.43 -17.35 5.62
C ALA A 145 -13.79 -17.09 6.25
N ALA A 146 -14.11 -15.83 6.56
CA ALA A 146 -15.43 -15.44 7.04
C ALA A 146 -16.55 -15.69 5.99
N GLY A 147 -16.19 -15.74 4.71
CA GLY A 147 -17.08 -16.15 3.61
C GLY A 147 -17.15 -17.66 3.37
N GLY A 148 -16.54 -18.48 4.24
CA GLY A 148 -16.61 -19.94 4.18
C GLY A 148 -15.44 -20.63 3.49
N ILE A 149 -14.45 -19.90 2.96
CA ILE A 149 -13.27 -20.54 2.37
C ILE A 149 -12.39 -21.13 3.50
N PRO A 150 -12.00 -22.42 3.45
CA PRO A 150 -11.13 -23.02 4.47
C PRO A 150 -9.79 -22.27 4.62
N GLN A 151 -9.30 -22.16 5.86
CA GLN A 151 -8.13 -21.34 6.19
C GLN A 151 -6.89 -21.51 5.30
N PRO A 152 -6.39 -22.70 4.95
CA PRO A 152 -5.25 -22.83 4.06
C PRO A 152 -5.54 -22.22 2.67
N ALA A 153 -6.70 -22.53 2.10
CA ALA A 153 -7.11 -22.01 0.79
C ALA A 153 -7.37 -20.49 0.83
N ALA A 154 -7.92 -19.97 1.93
CA ALA A 154 -8.15 -18.54 2.11
C ALA A 154 -6.84 -17.74 2.07
N ARG A 155 -5.76 -18.23 2.73
CA ARG A 155 -4.45 -17.55 2.70
C ARG A 155 -3.78 -17.64 1.33
N GLU A 156 -3.84 -18.78 0.66
CA GLU A 156 -3.32 -18.96 -0.71
C GLU A 156 -4.07 -18.05 -1.70
N THR A 157 -5.39 -17.96 -1.57
CA THR A 157 -6.24 -17.06 -2.36
C THR A 157 -5.87 -15.61 -2.13
N ALA A 158 -5.73 -15.20 -0.87
CA ALA A 158 -5.34 -13.84 -0.51
C ALA A 158 -3.97 -13.48 -1.10
N SER A 159 -2.99 -14.37 -0.97
CA SER A 159 -1.65 -14.19 -1.55
C SER A 159 -1.71 -14.04 -3.07
N SER A 160 -2.53 -14.86 -3.73
CA SER A 160 -2.72 -14.81 -5.19
C SER A 160 -3.37 -13.50 -5.62
N VAL A 161 -4.39 -13.03 -4.90
CA VAL A 161 -5.11 -11.79 -5.20
C VAL A 161 -4.18 -10.57 -5.05
N ILE A 162 -3.37 -10.51 -3.97
CA ILE A 162 -2.37 -9.44 -3.79
C ILE A 162 -1.31 -9.50 -4.90
N ALA A 163 -0.78 -10.67 -5.23
CA ALA A 163 0.21 -10.81 -6.31
C ALA A 163 -0.34 -10.38 -7.68
N LEU A 164 -1.60 -10.72 -7.98
CA LEU A 164 -2.29 -10.28 -9.20
C LEU A 164 -2.46 -8.76 -9.23
N LEU A 165 -2.85 -8.14 -8.12
CA LEU A 165 -3.04 -6.70 -8.02
C LEU A 165 -1.72 -5.95 -8.25
N GLU A 166 -0.66 -6.33 -7.54
CA GLU A 166 0.64 -5.66 -7.63
C GLU A 166 1.28 -5.84 -9.02
N GLY A 167 1.20 -7.04 -9.59
CA GLY A 167 1.65 -7.29 -10.95
C GLY A 167 0.85 -6.50 -12.00
N ALA A 168 -0.47 -6.38 -11.81
CA ALA A 168 -1.33 -5.64 -12.70
C ALA A 168 -1.12 -4.12 -12.60
N PHE A 169 -0.82 -3.58 -11.41
CA PHE A 169 -0.42 -2.18 -11.25
C PHE A 169 0.88 -1.87 -12.00
N MET A 170 1.87 -2.74 -11.89
CA MET A 170 3.13 -2.57 -12.62
C MET A 170 2.90 -2.55 -14.15
N LEU A 171 2.12 -3.50 -14.68
CA LEU A 171 1.79 -3.58 -16.11
C LEU A 171 0.92 -2.40 -16.55
N GLY A 172 -0.09 -2.04 -15.77
CA GLY A 172 -1.00 -0.93 -16.06
C GLY A 172 -0.28 0.41 -16.11
N ARG A 173 0.66 0.63 -15.19
CA ARG A 173 1.50 1.81 -15.16
C ARG A 173 2.40 1.90 -16.40
N ALA A 174 3.08 0.80 -16.74
CA ALA A 174 3.97 0.76 -17.89
C ALA A 174 3.21 0.99 -19.22
N ALA A 175 2.00 0.43 -19.35
CA ALA A 175 1.16 0.57 -20.52
C ALA A 175 0.30 1.84 -20.51
N ARG A 176 0.23 2.60 -19.41
CA ARG A 176 -0.74 3.70 -19.17
C ARG A 176 -2.17 3.26 -19.50
N SER A 177 -2.56 2.11 -18.97
CA SER A 177 -3.85 1.45 -19.24
C SER A 177 -4.37 0.73 -18.01
N THR A 178 -5.68 0.79 -17.79
CA THR A 178 -6.38 0.04 -16.74
C THR A 178 -6.64 -1.42 -17.12
N ALA A 179 -6.44 -1.79 -18.38
CA ALA A 179 -6.76 -3.12 -18.90
C ALA A 179 -6.06 -4.26 -18.12
N PRO A 180 -4.78 -4.17 -17.71
CA PRO A 180 -4.14 -5.19 -16.87
C PRO A 180 -4.84 -5.40 -15.54
N VAL A 181 -5.25 -4.31 -14.86
CA VAL A 181 -5.93 -4.38 -13.55
C VAL A 181 -7.30 -5.03 -13.68
N LEU A 182 -8.07 -4.66 -14.71
CA LEU A 182 -9.36 -5.28 -14.98
C LEU A 182 -9.24 -6.76 -15.39
N ALA A 183 -8.18 -7.14 -16.10
CA ALA A 183 -7.89 -8.53 -16.43
C ALA A 183 -7.53 -9.34 -15.18
N ALA A 184 -6.70 -8.79 -14.31
CA ALA A 184 -6.34 -9.40 -13.04
C ALA A 184 -7.57 -9.58 -12.13
N GLY A 185 -8.49 -8.61 -12.12
CA GLY A 185 -9.77 -8.72 -11.40
C GLY A 185 -10.61 -9.92 -11.85
N ARG A 186 -10.71 -10.15 -13.17
CA ARG A 186 -11.40 -11.34 -13.69
C ARG A 186 -10.72 -12.64 -13.27
N ALA A 187 -9.41 -12.69 -13.26
CA ALA A 187 -8.66 -13.85 -12.79
C ALA A 187 -8.83 -14.06 -11.28
N ALA A 188 -8.75 -13.00 -10.48
CA ALA A 188 -8.96 -13.04 -9.03
C ALA A 188 -10.38 -13.54 -8.68
N THR A 189 -11.41 -13.03 -9.34
CA THR A 189 -12.80 -13.51 -9.15
C THR A 189 -12.98 -14.98 -9.52
N ALA A 190 -12.30 -15.46 -10.56
CA ALA A 190 -12.33 -16.87 -10.93
C ALA A 190 -11.66 -17.76 -9.86
N ILE A 191 -10.53 -17.31 -9.30
CA ILE A 191 -9.85 -18.01 -8.20
C ILE A 191 -10.76 -18.08 -6.97
N VAL A 192 -11.32 -16.96 -6.54
CA VAL A 192 -12.22 -16.92 -5.36
C VAL A 192 -13.42 -17.85 -5.56
N ARG A 193 -14.05 -17.78 -6.72
CA ARG A 193 -15.21 -18.65 -7.05
C ARG A 193 -14.87 -20.14 -7.00
N ALA A 194 -13.66 -20.52 -7.45
CA ALA A 194 -13.24 -21.92 -7.50
C ALA A 194 -13.01 -22.55 -6.12
N VAL A 195 -12.76 -21.74 -5.09
CA VAL A 195 -12.45 -22.22 -3.73
C VAL A 195 -13.59 -22.00 -2.73
N LEU A 196 -14.64 -21.24 -3.13
CA LEU A 196 -15.84 -21.14 -2.31
C LEU A 196 -16.54 -22.50 -2.23
N PRO A 197 -17.04 -22.88 -1.03
CA PRO A 197 -17.89 -24.06 -0.91
C PRO A 197 -19.08 -23.92 -1.86
N GLY A 198 -19.35 -24.97 -2.66
CA GLY A 198 -20.59 -25.01 -3.45
C GLY A 198 -21.82 -24.96 -2.53
N GLU A 199 -22.85 -24.27 -2.98
CA GLU A 199 -24.18 -24.34 -2.35
C GLU A 199 -24.76 -25.76 -2.34
#